data_9ccae46abca496031a66fbb0ed32432b
#
_entry.id   9ccae46abca496031a66fbb0ed32432b
#
_cell.length_a   1.000
_cell.length_b   1.000
_cell.length_c   1.000
_cell.angle_alpha   90.00
_cell.angle_beta   90.00
_cell.angle_gamma   90.00
#
_symmetry.space_group_name_H-M   'P 1'
#
loop_
_entity.id
_entity.type
_entity.pdbx_description
1 polymer ?
#
loop_
_entity_poly.entity_id
_entity_poly.type
_entity_poly.pdbx_seq_one_letter_code
_entity_poly.pdbx_strand_id
1 'polypeptide(L)'
;LGLVPGAGAQIEALRTAVGDTPITVAGKPYPPLLQETINRMQARRPVFVGDRLDTDIEGAHNVGIDSFMVFTGAHGKTDLVNAIPQQHPTAIGWNLRGLLAPRREASWHDDEVLCRGARAYVYGGVVRLDGPLITVDEQLDALWAIVQLTWRDGSLDAADALDALDQLP
;
A
#
# COMPACT_ATOMS: atom_id res chain seq x y z
N LEU A 1 -17.27 8.83 -19.14
CA LEU A 1 -17.68 7.45 -18.93
C LEU A 1 -17.86 7.26 -17.42
N GLY A 2 -19.00 6.69 -16.98
CA GLY A 2 -19.27 6.45 -15.56
C GLY A 2 -18.56 5.20 -15.02
N LEU A 3 -18.73 4.93 -13.72
CA LEU A 3 -18.24 3.71 -13.08
C LEU A 3 -18.88 2.47 -13.71
N VAL A 4 -18.08 1.47 -14.01
CA VAL A 4 -18.55 0.16 -14.47
C VAL A 4 -18.76 -0.79 -13.29
N PRO A 5 -19.76 -1.68 -13.31
CA PRO A 5 -20.00 -2.61 -12.21
C PRO A 5 -18.87 -3.64 -12.11
N GLY A 6 -18.27 -3.75 -10.93
CA GLY A 6 -17.34 -4.81 -10.59
C GLY A 6 -18.02 -6.07 -10.08
N ALA A 7 -17.22 -7.07 -9.65
CA ALA A 7 -17.72 -8.35 -9.13
C ALA A 7 -18.68 -8.18 -7.94
N GLY A 8 -18.46 -7.20 -7.07
CA GLY A 8 -19.36 -6.90 -5.94
C GLY A 8 -20.79 -6.57 -6.38
N ALA A 9 -20.94 -5.73 -7.42
CA ALA A 9 -22.26 -5.40 -7.96
C ALA A 9 -22.99 -6.63 -8.55
N GLN A 10 -22.23 -7.54 -9.17
CA GLN A 10 -22.79 -8.80 -9.69
C GLN A 10 -23.24 -9.73 -8.56
N ILE A 11 -22.48 -9.80 -7.48
CA ILE A 11 -22.84 -10.58 -6.28
C ILE A 11 -24.10 -10.02 -5.64
N GLU A 12 -24.25 -8.70 -5.52
CA GLU A 12 -25.47 -8.09 -4.98
C GLU A 12 -26.70 -8.33 -5.85
N ALA A 13 -26.55 -8.36 -7.18
CA ALA A 13 -27.63 -8.75 -8.07
C ALA A 13 -28.08 -10.20 -7.85
N LEU A 14 -27.12 -11.12 -7.64
CA LEU A 14 -27.45 -12.52 -7.30
C LEU A 14 -28.11 -12.61 -5.92
N ARG A 15 -27.59 -11.88 -4.90
CA ARG A 15 -28.22 -11.83 -3.58
C ARG A 15 -29.68 -11.44 -3.63
N THR A 16 -29.99 -10.41 -4.41
CA THR A 16 -31.38 -9.97 -4.59
C THR A 16 -32.27 -11.08 -5.14
N ALA A 17 -31.72 -11.95 -6.01
CA ALA A 17 -32.48 -13.05 -6.60
C ALA A 17 -32.68 -14.26 -5.68
N VAL A 18 -31.64 -14.57 -4.83
CA VAL A 18 -31.65 -15.79 -4.00
C VAL A 18 -32.04 -15.53 -2.53
N GLY A 19 -32.21 -14.26 -2.14
CA GLY A 19 -32.58 -13.87 -0.77
C GLY A 19 -31.43 -14.05 0.22
N ASP A 20 -31.75 -14.32 1.48
CA ASP A 20 -30.80 -14.41 2.62
C ASP A 20 -29.94 -15.70 2.62
N THR A 21 -29.52 -16.15 1.46
CA THR A 21 -28.61 -17.30 1.37
C THR A 21 -27.22 -16.93 1.88
N PRO A 22 -26.61 -17.69 2.82
CA PRO A 22 -25.25 -17.43 3.28
C PRO A 22 -24.25 -17.52 2.12
N ILE A 23 -23.40 -16.49 1.97
CA ILE A 23 -22.34 -16.46 0.97
C ILE A 23 -20.99 -16.45 1.64
N THR A 24 -20.04 -17.23 1.11
CA THR A 24 -18.62 -17.14 1.48
C THR A 24 -17.87 -16.42 0.35
N VAL A 25 -17.22 -15.31 0.69
CA VAL A 25 -16.36 -14.60 -0.24
C VAL A 25 -14.97 -15.20 -0.15
N ALA A 26 -14.52 -15.85 -1.22
CA ALA A 26 -13.20 -16.47 -1.26
C ALA A 26 -12.09 -15.53 -1.77
N GLY A 27 -12.45 -14.50 -2.53
CA GLY A 27 -11.52 -13.54 -3.13
C GLY A 27 -11.01 -12.49 -2.16
N LYS A 28 -9.91 -11.80 -2.55
CA LYS A 28 -9.29 -10.69 -1.79
C LYS A 28 -10.32 -9.63 -1.34
N PRO A 29 -10.19 -9.06 -0.15
CA PRO A 29 -9.13 -9.25 0.86
C PRO A 29 -9.32 -10.47 1.77
N TYR A 30 -10.30 -11.34 1.49
CA TYR A 30 -10.61 -12.49 2.34
C TYR A 30 -9.60 -13.63 2.18
N PRO A 31 -9.27 -14.37 3.26
CA PRO A 31 -8.19 -15.35 3.30
C PRO A 31 -8.30 -16.56 2.37
N PRO A 32 -9.49 -17.14 2.06
CA PRO A 32 -9.56 -18.52 1.54
C PRO A 32 -8.74 -18.76 0.27
N LEU A 33 -8.83 -17.88 -0.73
CA LEU A 33 -8.11 -18.06 -2.00
C LEU A 33 -6.60 -17.87 -1.85
N LEU A 34 -6.17 -16.88 -1.07
CA LEU A 34 -4.77 -16.62 -0.78
C LEU A 34 -4.15 -17.76 0.02
N GLN A 35 -4.83 -18.21 1.07
CA GLN A 35 -4.37 -19.33 1.89
C GLN A 35 -4.23 -20.62 1.08
N GLU A 36 -5.19 -20.92 0.21
CA GLU A 36 -5.12 -22.08 -0.67
C GLU A 36 -3.95 -21.97 -1.66
N THR A 37 -3.71 -20.76 -2.19
CA THR A 37 -2.57 -20.51 -3.08
C THR A 37 -1.24 -20.75 -2.37
N ILE A 38 -1.06 -20.24 -1.15
CA ILE A 38 0.13 -20.45 -0.34
C ILE A 38 0.36 -21.94 -0.08
N ASN A 39 -0.70 -22.66 0.30
CA ASN A 39 -0.65 -24.09 0.59
C ASN A 39 -0.24 -24.91 -0.65
N ARG A 40 -0.82 -24.63 -1.81
CA ARG A 40 -0.49 -25.31 -3.07
C ARG A 40 0.93 -25.05 -3.53
N MET A 41 1.41 -23.81 -3.38
CA MET A 41 2.77 -23.44 -3.74
C MET A 41 3.82 -23.95 -2.75
N GLN A 42 3.41 -24.39 -1.55
CA GLN A 42 4.29 -24.71 -0.42
C GLN A 42 5.34 -23.61 -0.16
N ALA A 43 4.92 -22.36 -0.34
CA ALA A 43 5.80 -21.20 -0.25
C ALA A 43 6.22 -20.96 1.21
N ARG A 44 7.54 -20.88 1.44
CA ARG A 44 8.09 -20.64 2.79
C ARG A 44 8.09 -19.17 3.18
N ARG A 45 8.28 -18.28 2.21
CA ARG A 45 8.30 -16.82 2.38
C ARG A 45 7.57 -16.17 1.21
N PRO A 46 6.26 -16.33 1.12
CA PRO A 46 5.47 -15.72 0.06
C PRO A 46 5.43 -14.19 0.24
N VAL A 47 5.41 -13.47 -0.87
CA VAL A 47 5.15 -12.03 -0.93
C VAL A 47 3.97 -11.84 -1.86
N PHE A 48 2.94 -11.12 -1.41
CA PHE A 48 1.84 -10.75 -2.29
C PHE A 48 2.10 -9.39 -2.92
N VAL A 49 2.01 -9.30 -4.24
CA VAL A 49 2.28 -8.07 -4.99
C VAL A 49 0.98 -7.56 -5.58
N GLY A 50 0.67 -6.31 -5.36
CA GLY A 50 -0.54 -5.69 -5.89
C GLY A 50 -0.48 -4.17 -5.91
N ASP A 51 -1.50 -3.58 -6.54
CA ASP A 51 -1.66 -2.14 -6.71
C ASP A 51 -2.84 -1.57 -5.92
N ARG A 52 -3.54 -2.44 -5.15
CA ARG A 52 -4.69 -2.04 -4.35
C ARG A 52 -4.47 -2.32 -2.87
N LEU A 53 -4.62 -1.28 -2.07
CA LEU A 53 -4.51 -1.36 -0.61
C LEU A 53 -5.65 -2.17 0.01
N ASP A 54 -6.88 -1.92 -0.44
CA ASP A 54 -8.13 -2.48 0.08
C ASP A 54 -8.37 -3.96 -0.27
N THR A 55 -7.63 -4.52 -1.19
CA THR A 55 -7.77 -5.93 -1.59
C THR A 55 -6.45 -6.68 -1.55
N ASP A 56 -5.39 -6.16 -2.17
CA ASP A 56 -4.13 -6.88 -2.30
C ASP A 56 -3.32 -6.83 -1.00
N ILE A 57 -3.12 -5.63 -0.49
CA ILE A 57 -2.30 -5.41 0.71
C ILE A 57 -3.03 -5.91 1.96
N GLU A 58 -4.31 -5.55 2.09
CA GLU A 58 -5.15 -6.05 3.17
C GLU A 58 -5.31 -7.59 3.12
N GLY A 59 -5.43 -8.16 1.91
CA GLY A 59 -5.46 -9.61 1.75
C GLY A 59 -4.18 -10.29 2.22
N ALA A 60 -3.01 -9.73 1.93
CA ALA A 60 -1.73 -10.23 2.43
C ALA A 60 -1.66 -10.14 3.96
N HIS A 61 -2.08 -8.99 4.53
CA HIS A 61 -2.18 -8.79 5.98
C HIS A 61 -3.06 -9.87 6.64
N ASN A 62 -4.24 -10.13 6.06
CA ASN A 62 -5.22 -11.08 6.60
C ASN A 62 -4.74 -12.53 6.63
N VAL A 63 -3.73 -12.90 5.82
CA VAL A 63 -3.09 -14.22 5.85
C VAL A 63 -1.69 -14.20 6.45
N GLY A 64 -1.24 -13.06 6.96
CA GLY A 64 0.02 -12.91 7.69
C GLY A 64 1.28 -13.06 6.82
N ILE A 65 1.25 -12.60 5.57
CA ILE A 65 2.41 -12.62 4.67
C ILE A 65 2.89 -11.22 4.31
N ASP A 66 4.13 -11.12 3.84
CA ASP A 66 4.68 -9.88 3.29
C ASP A 66 3.89 -9.42 2.06
N SER A 67 3.79 -8.09 1.91
CA SER A 67 3.17 -7.45 0.75
C SER A 67 4.10 -6.44 0.10
N PHE A 68 3.95 -6.28 -1.22
CA PHE A 68 4.70 -5.32 -2.02
C PHE A 68 3.73 -4.50 -2.86
N MET A 69 3.59 -3.20 -2.55
CA MET A 69 2.73 -2.31 -3.32
C MET A 69 3.46 -1.77 -4.54
N VAL A 70 2.79 -1.78 -5.70
CA VAL A 70 3.26 -1.16 -6.94
C VAL A 70 2.37 0.02 -7.34
N PHE A 71 2.98 1.06 -7.92
CA PHE A 71 2.31 2.31 -8.30
C PHE A 71 1.89 2.36 -9.78
N THR A 72 1.81 1.21 -10.44
CA THR A 72 1.40 1.11 -11.86
C THR A 72 -0.08 0.81 -12.07
N GLY A 73 -0.90 0.98 -11.03
CA GLY A 73 -2.30 0.56 -11.06
C GLY A 73 -3.25 1.55 -10.38
N ALA A 74 -4.08 1.05 -9.43
CA ALA A 74 -5.26 1.75 -8.94
C ALA A 74 -4.98 2.80 -7.86
N HIS A 75 -4.14 2.46 -6.85
CA HIS A 75 -3.88 3.34 -5.72
C HIS A 75 -2.54 4.06 -5.84
N GLY A 76 -2.55 5.34 -5.45
CA GLY A 76 -1.39 6.23 -5.49
C GLY A 76 -0.80 6.56 -4.11
N LYS A 77 0.07 7.57 -4.11
CA LYS A 77 0.76 8.06 -2.90
C LYS A 77 -0.20 8.57 -1.83
N THR A 78 -1.27 9.26 -2.23
CA THR A 78 -2.28 9.79 -1.31
C THR A 78 -3.07 8.68 -0.63
N ASP A 79 -3.43 7.62 -1.36
CA ASP A 79 -4.10 6.45 -0.78
C ASP A 79 -3.20 5.77 0.25
N LEU A 80 -1.90 5.65 -0.06
CA LEU A 80 -0.93 5.00 0.82
C LEU A 80 -0.73 5.77 2.14
N VAL A 81 -0.64 7.09 2.08
CA VAL A 81 -0.50 7.95 3.28
C VAL A 81 -1.73 7.83 4.19
N ASN A 82 -2.92 7.72 3.60
CA ASN A 82 -4.19 7.61 4.32
C ASN A 82 -4.60 6.15 4.64
N ALA A 83 -3.74 5.18 4.34
CA ALA A 83 -4.04 3.77 4.56
C ALA A 83 -4.24 3.44 6.04
N ILE A 84 -5.19 2.56 6.31
CA ILE A 84 -5.38 1.99 7.65
C ILE A 84 -4.30 0.93 7.94
N PRO A 85 -4.01 0.57 9.20
CA PRO A 85 -2.92 -0.35 9.55
C PRO A 85 -2.93 -1.69 8.79
N GLN A 86 -4.12 -2.24 8.49
CA GLN A 86 -4.26 -3.49 7.73
C GLN A 86 -3.86 -3.34 6.25
N GLN A 87 -3.75 -2.12 5.76
CA GLN A 87 -3.41 -1.75 4.39
C GLN A 87 -1.99 -1.18 4.26
N HIS A 88 -1.17 -1.28 5.33
CA HIS A 88 0.23 -0.88 5.28
C HIS A 88 1.06 -1.99 4.60
N PRO A 89 1.61 -1.76 3.39
CA PRO A 89 2.47 -2.73 2.74
C PRO A 89 3.80 -2.88 3.47
N THR A 90 4.42 -4.06 3.38
CA THR A 90 5.74 -4.29 3.95
C THR A 90 6.87 -3.71 3.09
N ALA A 91 6.59 -3.40 1.82
CA ALA A 91 7.50 -2.71 0.92
C ALA A 91 6.73 -2.06 -0.25
N ILE A 92 7.37 -1.08 -0.90
CA ILE A 92 6.83 -0.39 -2.08
C ILE A 92 7.84 -0.37 -3.22
N GLY A 93 7.32 -0.26 -4.46
CA GLY A 93 8.13 -0.04 -5.64
C GLY A 93 7.31 0.50 -6.80
N TRP A 94 7.98 1.12 -7.78
CA TRP A 94 7.27 1.63 -8.95
C TRP A 94 6.49 0.53 -9.68
N ASN A 95 7.16 -0.60 -9.93
CA ASN A 95 6.60 -1.76 -10.62
C ASN A 95 7.27 -3.06 -10.13
N LEU A 96 6.97 -4.19 -10.76
CA LEU A 96 7.51 -5.51 -10.40
C LEU A 96 9.05 -5.60 -10.41
N ARG A 97 9.76 -4.74 -11.15
CA ARG A 97 11.23 -4.72 -11.12
C ARG A 97 11.78 -4.32 -9.76
N GLY A 98 10.99 -3.60 -8.97
CA GLY A 98 11.34 -3.25 -7.59
C GLY A 98 11.59 -4.46 -6.68
N LEU A 99 11.04 -5.64 -7.01
CA LEU A 99 11.33 -6.89 -6.28
C LEU A 99 12.79 -7.36 -6.41
N LEU A 100 13.52 -6.88 -7.42
CA LEU A 100 14.92 -7.20 -7.66
C LEU A 100 15.87 -6.20 -6.98
N ALA A 101 15.35 -5.11 -6.45
CA ALA A 101 16.13 -4.09 -5.76
C ALA A 101 16.18 -4.38 -4.24
N PRO A 102 17.19 -3.89 -3.52
CA PRO A 102 17.21 -3.92 -2.08
C PRO A 102 15.98 -3.22 -1.49
N ARG A 103 15.41 -3.82 -0.46
CA ARG A 103 14.24 -3.25 0.24
C ARG A 103 14.56 -1.84 0.77
N ARG A 104 13.56 -0.96 0.76
CA ARG A 104 13.65 0.34 1.42
C ARG A 104 13.56 0.14 2.92
N GLU A 105 14.57 0.58 3.63
CA GLU A 105 14.62 0.55 5.08
C GLU A 105 14.52 1.98 5.61
N ALA A 106 13.55 2.21 6.49
CA ALA A 106 13.39 3.49 7.16
C ALA A 106 14.08 3.43 8.53
N SER A 107 14.88 4.44 8.86
CA SER A 107 15.47 4.60 10.19
C SER A 107 14.91 5.84 10.89
N TRP A 108 14.53 5.68 12.16
CA TRP A 108 13.99 6.72 13.00
C TRP A 108 15.08 7.45 13.79
N HIS A 109 14.99 8.78 13.81
CA HIS A 109 15.83 9.65 14.63
C HIS A 109 14.91 10.71 15.24
N ASP A 110 14.50 10.53 16.50
CA ASP A 110 13.52 11.37 17.20
C ASP A 110 12.21 11.55 16.38
N ASP A 111 11.94 12.75 15.85
CA ASP A 111 10.75 13.08 15.06
C ASP A 111 11.04 13.15 13.55
N GLU A 112 12.09 12.48 13.10
CA GLU A 112 12.43 12.38 11.70
C GLU A 112 12.65 10.93 11.27
N VAL A 113 12.46 10.70 9.98
CA VAL A 113 12.68 9.40 9.32
C VAL A 113 13.61 9.58 8.14
N LEU A 114 14.65 8.75 8.13
CA LEU A 114 15.57 8.66 7.01
C LEU A 114 15.28 7.39 6.20
N CYS A 115 15.26 7.52 4.88
CA CYS A 115 15.23 6.40 3.96
C CYS A 115 16.21 6.68 2.83
N ARG A 116 17.33 5.98 2.83
CA ARG A 116 18.44 6.22 1.90
C ARG A 116 18.85 7.70 1.88
N GLY A 117 18.67 8.42 0.74
CA GLY A 117 18.98 9.85 0.61
C GLY A 117 17.86 10.81 1.02
N ALA A 118 16.67 10.32 1.30
CA ALA A 118 15.51 11.11 1.68
C ALA A 118 15.41 11.23 3.21
N ARG A 119 14.97 12.41 3.68
CA ARG A 119 14.65 12.70 5.08
C ARG A 119 13.27 13.33 5.16
N ALA A 120 12.36 12.73 5.92
CA ALA A 120 11.08 13.32 6.28
C ALA A 120 11.08 13.69 7.76
N TYR A 121 10.60 14.88 8.12
CA TYR A 121 10.54 15.36 9.50
C TYR A 121 9.30 16.21 9.74
N VAL A 122 8.93 16.39 11.02
CA VAL A 122 7.75 17.14 11.40
C VAL A 122 8.14 18.54 11.86
N TYR A 123 7.49 19.57 11.30
CA TYR A 123 7.61 20.95 11.77
C TYR A 123 6.24 21.60 11.83
N GLY A 124 5.80 21.97 13.05
CA GLY A 124 4.49 22.60 13.26
C GLY A 124 3.29 21.73 12.85
N GLY A 125 3.38 20.40 12.99
CA GLY A 125 2.32 19.47 12.58
C GLY A 125 2.31 19.15 11.08
N VAL A 126 3.27 19.69 10.32
CA VAL A 126 3.39 19.49 8.87
C VAL A 126 4.62 18.65 8.57
N VAL A 127 4.48 17.68 7.68
CA VAL A 127 5.60 16.87 7.19
C VAL A 127 6.41 17.68 6.19
N ARG A 128 7.71 17.73 6.40
CA ARG A 128 8.69 18.37 5.52
C ARG A 128 9.67 17.35 4.97
N LEU A 129 10.20 17.64 3.78
CA LEU A 129 11.16 16.78 3.08
C LEU A 129 12.47 17.51 2.83
N ASP A 130 13.58 16.77 3.02
CA ASP A 130 14.90 17.11 2.53
C ASP A 130 15.44 15.92 1.72
N GLY A 131 16.26 16.21 0.72
CA GLY A 131 16.93 15.22 -0.12
C GLY A 131 16.55 15.32 -1.59
N PRO A 132 17.13 14.47 -2.44
CA PRO A 132 16.86 14.48 -3.87
C PRO A 132 15.48 13.90 -4.19
N LEU A 133 14.77 14.51 -5.16
CA LEU A 133 13.45 14.09 -5.64
C LEU A 133 13.41 14.03 -7.19
N ILE A 134 14.56 13.85 -7.85
CA ILE A 134 14.70 13.93 -9.30
C ILE A 134 14.18 12.69 -10.00
N THR A 135 14.41 11.52 -9.40
CA THR A 135 14.03 10.23 -9.98
C THR A 135 12.85 9.60 -9.24
N VAL A 136 12.11 8.74 -9.94
CA VAL A 136 11.03 7.94 -9.31
C VAL A 136 11.53 7.17 -8.08
N ASP A 137 12.77 6.67 -8.11
CA ASP A 137 13.32 5.88 -7.00
C ASP A 137 13.59 6.76 -5.77
N GLU A 138 14.11 7.97 -5.97
CA GLU A 138 14.28 8.98 -4.90
C GLU A 138 12.93 9.43 -4.33
N GLN A 139 11.92 9.63 -5.17
CA GLN A 139 10.57 9.97 -4.72
C GLN A 139 9.91 8.82 -3.95
N LEU A 140 10.18 7.56 -4.32
CA LEU A 140 9.74 6.40 -3.53
C LEU A 140 10.47 6.29 -2.18
N ASP A 141 11.74 6.67 -2.10
CA ASP A 141 12.48 6.74 -0.84
C ASP A 141 11.88 7.82 0.08
N ALA A 142 11.56 8.99 -0.48
CA ALA A 142 10.88 10.07 0.24
C ALA A 142 9.47 9.67 0.69
N LEU A 143 8.67 9.07 -0.19
CA LEU A 143 7.35 8.57 0.15
C LEU A 143 7.42 7.53 1.28
N TRP A 144 8.40 6.63 1.24
CA TRP A 144 8.57 5.63 2.30
C TRP A 144 8.90 6.25 3.65
N ALA A 145 9.64 7.37 3.67
CA ALA A 145 9.89 8.14 4.89
C ALA A 145 8.64 8.89 5.37
N ILE A 146 7.87 9.51 4.46
CA ILE A 146 6.60 10.20 4.79
C ILE A 146 5.61 9.25 5.47
N VAL A 147 5.35 8.08 4.87
CA VAL A 147 4.34 7.15 5.39
C VAL A 147 4.70 6.62 6.77
N GLN A 148 5.98 6.48 7.12
CA GLN A 148 6.37 6.09 8.48
C GLN A 148 5.91 7.14 9.51
N LEU A 149 6.03 8.44 9.18
CA LEU A 149 5.56 9.52 10.05
C LEU A 149 4.04 9.54 10.16
N THR A 150 3.34 9.56 9.03
CA THR A 150 1.87 9.66 8.99
C THR A 150 1.17 8.42 9.54
N TRP A 151 1.74 7.22 9.39
CA TRP A 151 1.19 6.01 10.01
C TRP A 151 1.40 5.97 11.51
N ARG A 152 2.44 6.63 12.03
CA ARG A 152 2.65 6.79 13.49
C ARG A 152 1.70 7.83 14.07
N ASP A 153 1.48 8.93 13.34
CA ASP A 153 0.60 10.04 13.75
C ASP A 153 -0.25 10.50 12.56
N GLY A 154 -1.47 10.00 12.49
CA GLY A 154 -2.42 10.29 11.42
C GLY A 154 -2.97 11.73 11.41
N SER A 155 -2.58 12.58 12.38
CA SER A 155 -2.96 13.99 12.42
C SER A 155 -2.00 14.91 11.63
N LEU A 156 -0.87 14.37 11.13
CA LEU A 156 0.13 15.13 10.40
C LEU A 156 -0.35 15.53 9.00
N ASP A 157 -0.13 16.80 8.65
CA ASP A 157 -0.37 17.28 7.29
C ASP A 157 0.85 16.95 6.39
N ALA A 158 0.64 16.13 5.38
CA ALA A 158 1.66 15.75 4.40
C ALA A 158 1.38 16.29 2.99
N ALA A 159 0.41 17.19 2.81
CA ALA A 159 -0.02 17.63 1.48
C ALA A 159 1.13 18.22 0.65
N ASP A 160 1.85 19.23 1.19
CA ASP A 160 3.00 19.83 0.49
C ASP A 160 4.09 18.80 0.16
N ALA A 161 4.37 17.87 1.08
CA ALA A 161 5.37 16.83 0.89
C ALA A 161 4.97 15.85 -0.22
N LEU A 162 3.69 15.50 -0.31
CA LEU A 162 3.17 14.64 -1.40
C LEU A 162 3.15 15.37 -2.74
N ASP A 163 2.84 16.65 -2.78
CA ASP A 163 2.84 17.44 -4.00
C ASP A 163 4.24 17.54 -4.62
N ALA A 164 5.29 17.52 -3.80
CA ALA A 164 6.67 17.48 -4.26
C ALA A 164 7.07 16.16 -4.96
N LEU A 165 6.30 15.09 -4.79
CA LEU A 165 6.52 13.77 -5.42
C LEU A 165 5.77 13.69 -6.75
N ASP A 166 6.14 14.52 -7.72
CA ASP A 166 5.42 14.77 -8.97
C ASP A 166 5.42 13.59 -9.97
N GLN A 167 6.35 12.64 -9.82
CA GLN A 167 6.41 11.45 -10.68
C GLN A 167 5.59 10.26 -10.13
N LEU A 168 5.09 10.35 -8.90
CA LEU A 168 4.24 9.32 -8.29
C LEU A 168 2.75 9.69 -8.43
N PRO A 169 1.89 8.71 -8.78
CA PRO A 169 0.45 8.93 -8.89
C PRO A 169 -0.23 9.16 -7.54
#